data_0c11a0321a905aff7244cf1099eef3dd
#
_entry.id   0c11a0321a905aff7244cf1099eef3dd
#
_cell.length_a   1.000
_cell.length_b   1.000
_cell.length_c   1.000
_cell.angle_alpha   90.00
_cell.angle_beta   90.00
_cell.angle_gamma   90.00
#
_symmetry.space_group_name_H-M   'P 1'
#
loop_
_entity.id
_entity.type
_entity.pdbx_description
1 polymer ?
#
loop_
_entity_poly.entity_id
_entity_poly.type
_entity_poly.pdbx_seq_one_letter_code
_entity_poly.pdbx_strand_id
1 'polypeptide(L)'
;MENISSALLDWFYKNHRILPFRTDPSPYHVWLSEIMLQQTRVSAALPYYERFLAALPDIPALAACEEEKLHKLWEGLGYYSRVRNLQKAARIVCEQYGGQLPADYDALRALPGIGDYTAGAVASISFGIPVPAVDGNVLRVFSRLYNDPAAVTEPAVKKAFTARVMEHQPPDAPGDYNQALMELGALVCVPNGAPLCEKCPLAHLCAARAAGTALELPRKAAPLSLIHI
;
A
#
# COMPACT_ATOMS: atom_id res chain seq x y z
N MET A 1 -8.32 11.04 -25.05
CA MET A 1 -7.10 10.70 -24.28
C MET A 1 -7.31 9.31 -23.74
N GLU A 2 -6.40 8.38 -24.04
CA GLU A 2 -6.45 7.05 -23.44
C GLU A 2 -6.38 7.17 -21.91
N ASN A 3 -7.30 6.50 -21.24
CA ASN A 3 -7.46 6.62 -19.80
C ASN A 3 -6.47 5.67 -19.09
N ILE A 4 -5.52 6.24 -18.33
CA ILE A 4 -4.54 5.48 -17.54
C ILE A 4 -5.24 4.38 -16.72
N SER A 5 -6.37 4.70 -16.09
CA SER A 5 -7.08 3.75 -15.23
C SER A 5 -7.66 2.57 -16.02
N SER A 6 -8.23 2.79 -17.20
CA SER A 6 -8.79 1.69 -18.02
C SER A 6 -7.71 0.68 -18.41
N ALA A 7 -6.61 1.14 -19.02
CA ALA A 7 -5.50 0.26 -19.41
C ALA A 7 -4.89 -0.48 -18.22
N LEU A 8 -4.77 0.20 -17.08
CA LEU A 8 -4.21 -0.35 -15.85
C LEU A 8 -5.13 -1.42 -15.23
N LEU A 9 -6.45 -1.16 -15.15
CA LEU A 9 -7.43 -2.09 -14.60
C LEU A 9 -7.60 -3.33 -15.48
N ASP A 10 -7.65 -3.16 -16.80
CA ASP A 10 -7.71 -4.27 -17.75
C ASP A 10 -6.51 -5.22 -17.61
N TRP A 11 -5.33 -4.66 -17.37
CA TRP A 11 -4.14 -5.43 -17.09
C TRP A 11 -4.22 -6.11 -15.72
N PHE A 12 -4.65 -5.38 -14.67
CA PHE A 12 -4.73 -5.88 -13.31
C PHE A 12 -5.64 -7.10 -13.21
N TYR A 13 -6.83 -7.04 -13.75
CA TYR A 13 -7.78 -8.15 -13.70
C TYR A 13 -7.27 -9.44 -14.36
N LYS A 14 -6.34 -9.31 -15.32
CA LYS A 14 -5.74 -10.48 -16.02
C LYS A 14 -4.45 -10.99 -15.38
N ASN A 15 -3.74 -10.15 -14.63
CA ASN A 15 -2.34 -10.43 -14.27
C ASN A 15 -2.05 -10.34 -12.77
N HIS A 16 -2.98 -9.90 -11.94
CA HIS A 16 -2.72 -9.77 -10.51
C HIS A 16 -2.48 -11.11 -9.82
N ARG A 17 -1.61 -11.12 -8.82
CA ARG A 17 -1.38 -12.30 -7.97
C ARG A 17 -2.62 -12.62 -7.15
N ILE A 18 -2.97 -13.89 -7.08
CA ILE A 18 -4.01 -14.39 -6.15
C ILE A 18 -3.39 -14.41 -4.75
N LEU A 19 -3.90 -13.57 -3.87
CA LEU A 19 -3.42 -13.43 -2.50
C LEU A 19 -4.63 -13.54 -1.54
N PRO A 20 -4.49 -14.19 -0.35
CA PRO A 20 -5.62 -14.41 0.55
C PRO A 20 -6.39 -13.13 0.91
N PHE A 21 -5.69 -12.04 1.18
CA PHE A 21 -6.29 -10.75 1.50
C PHE A 21 -6.89 -9.99 0.29
N ARG A 22 -6.77 -10.54 -0.92
CA ARG A 22 -7.47 -10.07 -2.14
C ARG A 22 -8.68 -10.90 -2.46
N THR A 23 -8.67 -12.20 -2.12
CA THR A 23 -9.83 -13.08 -2.30
C THR A 23 -10.91 -12.83 -1.25
N ASP A 24 -10.52 -12.40 -0.07
CA ASP A 24 -11.41 -11.93 0.99
C ASP A 24 -10.94 -10.55 1.48
N PRO A 25 -11.37 -9.46 0.81
CA PRO A 25 -10.93 -8.09 1.11
C PRO A 25 -11.73 -7.46 2.27
N SER A 26 -12.07 -8.25 3.29
CA SER A 26 -12.70 -7.71 4.50
C SER A 26 -11.80 -6.66 5.16
N PRO A 27 -12.36 -5.65 5.85
CA PRO A 27 -11.55 -4.56 6.42
C PRO A 27 -10.44 -5.04 7.35
N TYR A 28 -10.70 -6.07 8.16
CA TYR A 28 -9.69 -6.64 9.05
C TYR A 28 -8.56 -7.33 8.27
N HIS A 29 -8.90 -8.10 7.25
CA HIS A 29 -7.94 -8.82 6.42
C HIS A 29 -7.03 -7.88 5.64
N VAL A 30 -7.60 -6.84 5.03
CA VAL A 30 -6.83 -5.81 4.34
C VAL A 30 -5.93 -5.06 5.33
N TRP A 31 -6.48 -4.59 6.45
CA TRP A 31 -5.69 -3.88 7.46
C TRP A 31 -4.52 -4.71 7.99
N LEU A 32 -4.77 -5.96 8.37
CA LEU A 32 -3.73 -6.87 8.86
C LEU A 32 -2.63 -7.08 7.82
N SER A 33 -3.01 -7.35 6.56
CA SER A 33 -2.05 -7.55 5.48
C SER A 33 -1.20 -6.31 5.22
N GLU A 34 -1.81 -5.12 5.21
CA GLU A 34 -1.11 -3.86 4.99
C GLU A 34 -0.07 -3.58 6.10
N ILE A 35 -0.41 -3.88 7.36
CA ILE A 35 0.55 -3.74 8.46
C ILE A 35 1.66 -4.79 8.38
N MET A 36 1.36 -6.03 8.00
CA MET A 36 2.39 -7.08 7.86
C MET A 36 3.33 -6.81 6.70
N LEU A 37 2.83 -6.24 5.60
CA LEU A 37 3.61 -5.94 4.39
C LEU A 37 4.48 -4.68 4.51
N GLN A 38 4.33 -3.88 5.57
CA GLN A 38 5.25 -2.77 5.83
C GLN A 38 6.69 -3.30 5.96
N GLN A 39 7.55 -2.97 4.98
CA GLN A 39 8.96 -3.40 4.92
C GLN A 39 9.16 -4.93 4.91
N THR A 40 8.13 -5.70 4.59
CA THR A 40 8.19 -7.17 4.51
C THR A 40 7.69 -7.62 3.13
N ARG A 41 8.41 -8.55 2.50
CA ARG A 41 8.00 -9.10 1.21
C ARG A 41 6.76 -9.98 1.37
N VAL A 42 5.89 -10.01 0.36
CA VAL A 42 4.65 -10.81 0.36
C VAL A 42 4.93 -12.27 0.70
N SER A 43 5.90 -12.91 0.03
CA SER A 43 6.24 -14.31 0.26
C SER A 43 6.69 -14.63 1.70
N ALA A 44 7.31 -13.65 2.38
CA ALA A 44 7.71 -13.80 3.76
C ALA A 44 6.54 -13.54 4.73
N ALA A 45 5.61 -12.66 4.39
CA ALA A 45 4.47 -12.30 5.25
C ALA A 45 3.34 -13.34 5.22
N LEU A 46 3.10 -14.01 4.09
CA LEU A 46 1.96 -14.93 3.92
C LEU A 46 1.82 -16.01 5.00
N PRO A 47 2.86 -16.78 5.38
CA PRO A 47 2.74 -17.79 6.44
C PRO A 47 2.37 -17.19 7.80
N TYR A 48 2.78 -15.95 8.06
CA TYR A 48 2.42 -15.23 9.28
C TYR A 48 0.99 -14.75 9.25
N TYR A 49 0.54 -14.24 8.12
CA TYR A 49 -0.82 -13.80 7.91
C TYR A 49 -1.82 -14.93 8.15
N GLU A 50 -1.61 -16.10 7.55
CA GLU A 50 -2.48 -17.28 7.72
C GLU A 50 -2.50 -17.74 9.17
N ARG A 51 -1.34 -17.88 9.81
CA ARG A 51 -1.22 -18.28 11.22
C ARG A 51 -1.87 -17.26 12.17
N PHE A 52 -1.70 -15.97 11.89
CA PHE A 52 -2.26 -14.90 12.70
C PHE A 52 -3.80 -14.90 12.63
N LEU A 53 -4.37 -15.01 11.45
CA LEU A 53 -5.83 -15.10 11.27
C LEU A 53 -6.43 -16.37 11.88
N ALA A 54 -5.75 -17.51 11.77
CA ALA A 54 -6.21 -18.74 12.42
C ALA A 54 -6.28 -18.61 13.96
N ALA A 55 -5.39 -17.82 14.56
CA ALA A 55 -5.35 -17.61 16.01
C ALA A 55 -6.21 -16.42 16.48
N LEU A 56 -6.36 -15.41 15.66
CA LEU A 56 -7.03 -14.13 15.94
C LEU A 56 -7.90 -13.75 14.72
N PRO A 57 -9.08 -14.39 14.56
CA PRO A 57 -9.87 -14.29 13.34
C PRO A 57 -10.58 -12.95 13.14
N ASP A 58 -10.65 -12.12 14.18
CA ASP A 58 -11.36 -10.84 14.16
C ASP A 58 -10.69 -9.80 15.08
N ILE A 59 -11.19 -8.58 14.99
CA ILE A 59 -10.68 -7.44 15.77
C ILE A 59 -10.89 -7.64 17.28
N PRO A 60 -12.05 -8.13 17.76
CA PRO A 60 -12.23 -8.45 19.18
C PRO A 60 -11.22 -9.47 19.70
N ALA A 61 -10.94 -10.55 18.98
CA ALA A 61 -9.95 -11.54 19.36
C ALA A 61 -8.53 -10.92 19.44
N LEU A 62 -8.17 -10.06 18.49
CA LEU A 62 -6.91 -9.32 18.50
C LEU A 62 -6.82 -8.36 19.70
N ALA A 63 -7.89 -7.61 19.98
CA ALA A 63 -7.94 -6.66 21.08
C ALA A 63 -7.75 -7.33 22.45
N ALA A 64 -8.36 -8.50 22.64
CA ALA A 64 -8.33 -9.29 23.87
C ALA A 64 -7.08 -10.18 23.99
N CYS A 65 -6.26 -10.32 22.96
CA CYS A 65 -5.11 -11.21 22.95
C CYS A 65 -4.08 -10.78 24.02
N GLU A 66 -3.56 -11.75 24.76
CA GLU A 66 -2.45 -11.53 25.68
C GLU A 66 -1.17 -11.15 24.92
N GLU A 67 -0.37 -10.26 25.52
CA GLU A 67 0.82 -9.69 24.88
C GLU A 67 1.85 -10.77 24.51
N GLU A 68 2.08 -11.76 25.37
CA GLU A 68 3.01 -12.85 25.10
C GLU A 68 2.59 -13.68 23.88
N LYS A 69 1.31 -14.06 23.79
CA LYS A 69 0.75 -14.78 22.64
C LYS A 69 0.84 -13.94 21.37
N LEU A 70 0.54 -12.64 21.48
CA LEU A 70 0.60 -11.72 20.35
C LEU A 70 2.02 -11.59 19.78
N HIS A 71 3.02 -11.44 20.68
CA HIS A 71 4.43 -11.38 20.30
C HIS A 71 4.89 -12.70 19.67
N LYS A 72 4.45 -13.84 20.18
CA LYS A 72 4.77 -15.15 19.61
C LYS A 72 4.23 -15.34 18.20
N LEU A 73 3.01 -14.87 17.94
CA LEU A 73 2.43 -14.90 16.58
C LEU A 73 3.18 -14.01 15.60
N TRP A 74 3.84 -12.95 16.07
CA TRP A 74 4.61 -12.00 15.27
C TRP A 74 6.11 -12.31 15.19
N GLU A 75 6.59 -13.29 15.96
CA GLU A 75 8.02 -13.62 16.06
C GLU A 75 8.61 -13.97 14.69
N GLY A 76 9.67 -13.24 14.29
CA GLY A 76 10.34 -13.38 12.99
C GLY A 76 9.96 -12.32 11.94
N LEU A 77 8.83 -11.61 12.08
CA LEU A 77 8.48 -10.50 11.18
C LEU A 77 9.28 -9.22 11.46
N GLY A 78 9.80 -9.05 12.68
CA GLY A 78 10.49 -7.84 13.11
C GLY A 78 9.56 -6.63 13.29
N TYR A 79 10.17 -5.47 13.61
CA TYR A 79 9.44 -4.21 13.80
C TYR A 79 8.20 -4.36 14.71
N TYR A 80 8.40 -4.83 15.93
CA TYR A 80 7.34 -5.16 16.90
C TYR A 80 6.42 -4.00 17.28
N SER A 81 6.84 -2.74 17.00
CA SER A 81 5.94 -1.59 17.12
C SER A 81 4.68 -1.71 16.25
N ARG A 82 4.77 -2.42 15.11
CA ARG A 82 3.61 -2.65 14.23
C ARG A 82 2.53 -3.45 14.95
N VAL A 83 2.87 -4.59 15.53
CA VAL A 83 1.88 -5.45 16.20
C VAL A 83 1.34 -4.82 17.48
N ARG A 84 2.18 -4.08 18.23
CA ARG A 84 1.71 -3.31 19.39
C ARG A 84 0.71 -2.22 19.00
N ASN A 85 0.98 -1.48 17.93
CA ASN A 85 0.04 -0.48 17.43
C ASN A 85 -1.22 -1.11 16.87
N LEU A 86 -1.11 -2.25 16.17
CA LEU A 86 -2.23 -3.03 15.66
C LEU A 86 -3.19 -3.41 16.80
N GLN A 87 -2.69 -3.93 17.91
CA GLN A 87 -3.51 -4.27 19.08
C GLN A 87 -4.09 -3.03 19.77
N LYS A 88 -3.32 -1.96 19.93
CA LYS A 88 -3.84 -0.70 20.48
C LYS A 88 -5.00 -0.16 19.64
N ALA A 89 -4.85 -0.17 18.32
CA ALA A 89 -5.92 0.24 17.42
C ALA A 89 -7.13 -0.70 17.52
N ALA A 90 -6.92 -2.02 17.60
CA ALA A 90 -8.00 -2.99 17.79
C ALA A 90 -8.83 -2.73 19.05
N ARG A 91 -8.18 -2.38 20.16
CA ARG A 91 -8.89 -1.99 21.40
C ARG A 91 -9.75 -0.75 21.21
N ILE A 92 -9.21 0.30 20.57
CA ILE A 92 -9.95 1.50 20.24
C ILE A 92 -11.16 1.19 19.33
N VAL A 93 -10.95 0.32 18.34
CA VAL A 93 -12.02 -0.10 17.43
C VAL A 93 -13.12 -0.85 18.18
N CYS A 94 -12.78 -1.71 19.15
CA CYS A 94 -13.79 -2.35 20.00
C CYS A 94 -14.55 -1.35 20.88
N GLU A 95 -13.86 -0.39 21.47
CA GLU A 95 -14.43 0.59 22.39
C GLU A 95 -15.30 1.63 21.68
N GLN A 96 -14.88 2.12 20.51
CA GLN A 96 -15.50 3.26 19.84
C GLN A 96 -16.34 2.89 18.63
N TYR A 97 -16.08 1.74 18.01
CA TYR A 97 -16.70 1.33 16.73
C TYR A 97 -17.31 -0.07 16.79
N GLY A 98 -17.55 -0.63 17.97
CA GLY A 98 -18.22 -1.93 18.13
C GLY A 98 -17.46 -3.11 17.53
N GLY A 99 -16.15 -3.04 17.44
CA GLY A 99 -15.28 -4.10 16.91
C GLY A 99 -15.18 -4.17 15.39
N GLN A 100 -15.67 -3.16 14.68
CA GLN A 100 -15.58 -3.04 13.21
C GLN A 100 -14.84 -1.76 12.83
N LEU A 101 -13.95 -1.85 11.83
CA LEU A 101 -13.25 -0.66 11.34
C LEU A 101 -14.25 0.36 10.78
N PRO A 102 -14.04 1.66 11.05
CA PRO A 102 -14.91 2.71 10.51
C PRO A 102 -14.74 2.84 8.99
N ALA A 103 -15.87 2.98 8.28
CA ALA A 103 -15.88 3.28 6.84
C ALA A 103 -15.66 4.79 6.60
N ASP A 104 -14.57 5.32 7.15
CA ASP A 104 -14.20 6.72 7.06
C ASP A 104 -12.67 6.86 7.07
N TYR A 105 -12.12 7.60 6.11
CA TYR A 105 -10.68 7.74 5.92
C TYR A 105 -9.99 8.44 7.11
N ASP A 106 -10.58 9.52 7.62
CA ASP A 106 -9.97 10.29 8.70
C ASP A 106 -10.06 9.53 10.03
N ALA A 107 -11.16 8.83 10.29
CA ALA A 107 -11.29 7.95 11.43
C ALA A 107 -10.29 6.78 11.40
N LEU A 108 -10.09 6.16 10.23
CA LEU A 108 -9.04 5.14 10.05
C LEU A 108 -7.65 5.71 10.33
N ARG A 109 -7.35 6.89 9.79
CA ARG A 109 -6.07 7.56 9.94
C ARG A 109 -5.75 7.97 11.38
N ALA A 110 -6.77 8.21 12.20
CA ALA A 110 -6.62 8.54 13.62
C ALA A 110 -6.20 7.33 14.47
N LEU A 111 -6.32 6.09 13.96
CA LEU A 111 -5.96 4.89 14.70
C LEU A 111 -4.43 4.69 14.79
N PRO A 112 -3.91 4.21 15.93
CA PRO A 112 -2.49 3.95 16.13
C PRO A 112 -1.88 3.06 15.04
N GLY A 113 -0.79 3.53 14.42
CA GLY A 113 -0.06 2.78 13.39
C GLY A 113 -0.69 2.81 12.00
N ILE A 114 -1.79 3.52 11.81
CA ILE A 114 -2.43 3.74 10.51
C ILE A 114 -2.06 5.15 10.02
N GLY A 115 -1.24 5.21 8.99
CA GLY A 115 -0.91 6.45 8.27
C GLY A 115 -1.75 6.62 7.01
N ASP A 116 -1.50 7.71 6.27
CA ASP A 116 -2.22 8.05 5.04
C ASP A 116 -2.34 6.88 4.05
N TYR A 117 -1.24 6.14 3.86
CA TYR A 117 -1.21 4.98 2.97
C TYR A 117 -2.15 3.86 3.43
N THR A 118 -1.99 3.40 4.68
CA THR A 118 -2.79 2.29 5.21
C THR A 118 -4.27 2.66 5.31
N ALA A 119 -4.58 3.90 5.72
CA ALA A 119 -5.95 4.42 5.71
C ALA A 119 -6.54 4.42 4.29
N GLY A 120 -5.77 4.88 3.30
CA GLY A 120 -6.17 4.88 1.89
C GLY A 120 -6.41 3.48 1.34
N ALA A 121 -5.54 2.53 1.68
CA ALA A 121 -5.69 1.13 1.26
C ALA A 121 -6.96 0.50 1.84
N VAL A 122 -7.16 0.58 3.15
CA VAL A 122 -8.35 0.01 3.81
C VAL A 122 -9.63 0.71 3.32
N ALA A 123 -9.64 2.05 3.26
CA ALA A 123 -10.80 2.81 2.84
C ALA A 123 -11.21 2.49 1.39
N SER A 124 -10.25 2.41 0.48
CA SER A 124 -10.55 2.17 -0.93
C SER A 124 -10.85 0.71 -1.23
N ILE A 125 -10.07 -0.24 -0.68
CA ILE A 125 -10.19 -1.66 -1.01
C ILE A 125 -11.40 -2.29 -0.33
N SER A 126 -11.62 -1.99 0.95
CA SER A 126 -12.68 -2.64 1.72
C SER A 126 -14.01 -1.88 1.74
N PHE A 127 -13.97 -0.55 1.58
CA PHE A 127 -15.16 0.29 1.67
C PHE A 127 -15.51 1.02 0.37
N GLY A 128 -14.69 0.90 -0.68
CA GLY A 128 -14.93 1.56 -1.97
C GLY A 128 -14.86 3.08 -1.91
N ILE A 129 -14.21 3.64 -0.90
CA ILE A 129 -14.06 5.11 -0.75
C ILE A 129 -12.98 5.58 -1.73
N PRO A 130 -13.25 6.61 -2.57
CA PRO A 130 -12.31 7.10 -3.57
C PRO A 130 -11.20 7.96 -2.95
N VAL A 131 -10.25 7.30 -2.30
CA VAL A 131 -9.05 7.88 -1.69
C VAL A 131 -7.80 7.14 -2.17
N PRO A 132 -6.65 7.82 -2.28
CA PRO A 132 -5.44 7.21 -2.81
C PRO A 132 -4.70 6.41 -1.73
N ALA A 133 -4.05 5.33 -2.17
CA ALA A 133 -3.07 4.59 -1.38
C ALA A 133 -1.68 4.70 -2.06
N VAL A 134 -0.88 5.68 -1.63
CA VAL A 134 0.40 6.00 -2.29
C VAL A 134 1.58 5.47 -1.48
N ASP A 135 2.15 4.37 -1.96
CA ASP A 135 3.37 3.76 -1.43
C ASP A 135 4.60 4.07 -2.32
N GLY A 136 5.72 3.46 -2.00
CA GLY A 136 6.94 3.60 -2.81
C GLY A 136 6.82 3.02 -4.23
N ASN A 137 5.93 2.05 -4.47
CA ASN A 137 5.68 1.51 -5.80
C ASN A 137 4.91 2.53 -6.64
N VAL A 138 3.86 3.11 -6.08
CA VAL A 138 3.04 4.13 -6.75
C VAL A 138 3.87 5.38 -7.07
N LEU A 139 4.67 5.86 -6.12
CA LEU A 139 5.58 6.99 -6.37
C LEU A 139 6.55 6.72 -7.51
N ARG A 140 7.13 5.52 -7.58
CA ARG A 140 8.02 5.10 -8.66
C ARG A 140 7.31 5.04 -10.01
N VAL A 141 6.13 4.42 -10.05
CA VAL A 141 5.32 4.33 -11.28
C VAL A 141 5.02 5.73 -11.81
N PHE A 142 4.52 6.62 -10.97
CA PHE A 142 4.16 7.98 -11.39
C PHE A 142 5.38 8.84 -11.73
N SER A 143 6.49 8.73 -10.99
CA SER A 143 7.75 9.40 -11.36
C SER A 143 8.19 9.02 -12.77
N ARG A 144 8.13 7.73 -13.12
CA ARG A 144 8.48 7.24 -14.46
C ARG A 144 7.43 7.60 -15.51
N LEU A 145 6.15 7.46 -15.19
CA LEU A 145 5.05 7.76 -16.11
C LEU A 145 5.12 9.21 -16.62
N TYR A 146 5.39 10.14 -15.73
CA TYR A 146 5.49 11.58 -16.04
C TYR A 146 6.92 12.06 -16.31
N ASN A 147 7.92 11.18 -16.23
CA ASN A 147 9.34 11.52 -16.33
C ASN A 147 9.74 12.66 -15.35
N ASP A 148 9.20 12.60 -14.13
CA ASP A 148 9.37 13.66 -13.14
C ASP A 148 10.60 13.36 -12.26
N PRO A 149 11.66 14.20 -12.32
CA PRO A 149 12.90 14.00 -11.56
C PRO A 149 12.82 14.49 -10.11
N ALA A 150 11.69 15.03 -9.66
CA ALA A 150 11.53 15.51 -8.31
C ALA A 150 11.77 14.39 -7.29
N ALA A 151 12.42 14.73 -6.17
CA ALA A 151 12.79 13.76 -5.16
C ALA A 151 11.53 13.26 -4.40
N VAL A 152 11.14 12.01 -4.64
CA VAL A 152 9.91 11.41 -4.08
C VAL A 152 9.91 11.27 -2.55
N THR A 153 11.05 11.52 -1.90
CA THR A 153 11.18 11.54 -0.44
C THR A 153 10.74 12.87 0.18
N GLU A 154 10.58 13.92 -0.62
CA GLU A 154 10.15 15.23 -0.13
C GLU A 154 8.63 15.28 0.07
N PRO A 155 8.12 15.77 1.22
CA PRO A 155 6.68 15.81 1.52
C PRO A 155 5.84 16.57 0.47
N ALA A 156 6.35 17.71 -0.03
CA ALA A 156 5.67 18.48 -1.06
C ALA A 156 5.55 17.72 -2.38
N VAL A 157 6.61 16.99 -2.78
CA VAL A 157 6.61 16.14 -3.96
C VAL A 157 5.64 14.97 -3.79
N LYS A 158 5.66 14.31 -2.65
CA LYS A 158 4.72 13.24 -2.33
C LYS A 158 3.27 13.72 -2.43
N LYS A 159 2.96 14.91 -1.88
CA LYS A 159 1.63 15.51 -1.99
C LYS A 159 1.22 15.78 -3.44
N ALA A 160 2.12 16.31 -4.26
CA ALA A 160 1.86 16.55 -5.68
C ALA A 160 1.60 15.25 -6.45
N PHE A 161 2.38 14.19 -6.21
CA PHE A 161 2.14 12.87 -6.81
C PHE A 161 0.82 12.25 -6.34
N THR A 162 0.47 12.42 -5.06
CA THR A 162 -0.83 11.96 -4.54
C THR A 162 -2.01 12.61 -5.27
N ALA A 163 -1.94 13.92 -5.52
CA ALA A 163 -2.95 14.62 -6.32
C ALA A 163 -3.05 14.06 -7.75
N ARG A 164 -1.92 13.83 -8.42
CA ARG A 164 -1.90 13.19 -9.75
C ARG A 164 -2.50 11.77 -9.76
N VAL A 165 -2.25 10.97 -8.72
CA VAL A 165 -2.86 9.64 -8.58
C VAL A 165 -4.38 9.75 -8.50
N MET A 166 -4.90 10.71 -7.73
CA MET A 166 -6.34 10.95 -7.59
C MET A 166 -7.00 11.43 -8.88
N GLU A 167 -6.33 12.22 -9.72
CA GLU A 167 -6.85 12.67 -11.01
C GLU A 167 -7.23 11.53 -11.95
N HIS A 168 -6.61 10.35 -11.76
CA HIS A 168 -6.84 9.16 -12.58
C HIS A 168 -7.63 8.08 -11.85
N GLN A 169 -7.97 8.26 -10.58
CA GLN A 169 -8.68 7.24 -9.80
C GLN A 169 -10.16 7.17 -10.22
N PRO A 170 -10.63 6.03 -10.72
CA PRO A 170 -12.03 5.87 -11.07
C PRO A 170 -12.89 5.74 -9.81
N PRO A 171 -14.02 6.46 -9.72
CA PRO A 171 -14.86 6.46 -8.51
C PRO A 171 -15.56 5.13 -8.26
N ASP A 172 -15.75 4.32 -9.29
CA ASP A 172 -16.43 3.01 -9.25
C ASP A 172 -15.49 1.82 -8.94
N ALA A 173 -14.17 2.03 -9.02
CA ALA A 173 -13.18 1.00 -8.74
C ALA A 173 -11.91 1.55 -8.02
N PRO A 174 -12.05 2.34 -6.94
CA PRO A 174 -10.88 2.98 -6.31
C PRO A 174 -9.92 1.99 -5.67
N GLY A 175 -10.43 0.93 -5.07
CA GLY A 175 -9.62 -0.12 -4.45
C GLY A 175 -8.82 -0.93 -5.46
N ASP A 176 -9.45 -1.33 -6.56
CA ASP A 176 -8.78 -2.06 -7.63
C ASP A 176 -7.70 -1.20 -8.30
N TYR A 177 -7.97 0.09 -8.50
CA TYR A 177 -7.00 1.03 -9.05
C TYR A 177 -5.76 1.17 -8.15
N ASN A 178 -5.94 1.35 -6.85
CA ASN A 178 -4.83 1.41 -5.90
C ASN A 178 -4.03 0.10 -5.89
N GLN A 179 -4.71 -1.05 -5.85
CA GLN A 179 -4.06 -2.36 -5.94
C GLN A 179 -3.31 -2.55 -7.26
N ALA A 180 -3.90 -2.12 -8.38
CA ALA A 180 -3.31 -2.22 -9.71
C ALA A 180 -2.00 -1.41 -9.83
N LEU A 181 -1.95 -0.21 -9.26
CA LEU A 181 -0.72 0.60 -9.21
C LEU A 181 0.38 -0.08 -8.39
N MET A 182 0.04 -0.59 -7.21
CA MET A 182 1.00 -1.33 -6.37
C MET A 182 1.51 -2.59 -7.08
N GLU A 183 0.61 -3.35 -7.72
CA GLU A 183 0.95 -4.58 -8.43
C GLU A 183 1.80 -4.31 -9.67
N LEU A 184 1.49 -3.26 -10.44
CA LEU A 184 2.31 -2.81 -11.57
C LEU A 184 3.73 -2.46 -11.10
N GLY A 185 3.84 -1.74 -9.99
CA GLY A 185 5.13 -1.42 -9.37
C GLY A 185 5.90 -2.65 -8.91
N ALA A 186 5.21 -3.64 -8.36
CA ALA A 186 5.85 -4.86 -7.85
C ALA A 186 6.31 -5.82 -8.96
N LEU A 187 5.54 -5.95 -10.04
CA LEU A 187 5.75 -7.00 -11.05
C LEU A 187 6.38 -6.50 -12.36
N VAL A 188 6.13 -5.26 -12.74
CA VAL A 188 6.49 -4.73 -14.07
C VAL A 188 7.43 -3.53 -13.94
N CYS A 189 7.00 -2.49 -13.26
CA CYS A 189 7.77 -1.26 -13.05
C CYS A 189 8.70 -1.40 -11.82
N VAL A 190 9.54 -2.43 -11.82
CA VAL A 190 10.33 -2.88 -10.65
C VAL A 190 11.35 -1.84 -10.17
N PRO A 191 11.72 -1.86 -8.85
CA PRO A 191 12.66 -0.90 -8.27
C PRO A 191 14.13 -1.18 -8.63
N ASN A 192 14.48 -2.44 -8.84
CA ASN A 192 15.85 -2.87 -9.05
C ASN A 192 16.00 -3.48 -10.45
N GLY A 193 17.02 -3.04 -11.19
CA GLY A 193 17.24 -3.46 -12.58
C GLY A 193 16.30 -2.78 -13.58
N ALA A 194 16.31 -3.27 -14.80
CA ALA A 194 15.47 -2.71 -15.87
C ALA A 194 13.99 -3.05 -15.65
N PRO A 195 13.08 -2.06 -15.69
CA PRO A 195 11.66 -2.32 -15.67
C PRO A 195 11.23 -3.09 -16.92
N LEU A 196 10.19 -3.93 -16.78
CA LEU A 196 9.67 -4.77 -17.87
C LEU A 196 8.72 -3.96 -18.77
N CYS A 197 9.22 -2.89 -19.39
CA CYS A 197 8.43 -1.94 -20.15
C CYS A 197 7.61 -2.57 -21.28
N GLU A 198 8.09 -3.65 -21.89
CA GLU A 198 7.37 -4.36 -22.95
C GLU A 198 6.10 -5.10 -22.46
N LYS A 199 6.00 -5.34 -21.14
CA LYS A 199 4.83 -5.94 -20.49
C LYS A 199 3.95 -4.89 -19.79
N CYS A 200 4.33 -3.61 -19.85
CA CYS A 200 3.65 -2.54 -19.14
C CYS A 200 2.40 -2.07 -19.90
N PRO A 201 1.20 -2.09 -19.30
CA PRO A 201 -0.01 -1.60 -19.94
C PRO A 201 0.05 -0.10 -20.23
N LEU A 202 0.92 0.64 -19.52
CA LEU A 202 1.09 2.08 -19.65
C LEU A 202 2.34 2.46 -20.49
N ALA A 203 2.96 1.52 -21.18
CA ALA A 203 4.21 1.73 -21.91
C ALA A 203 4.13 2.85 -22.96
N HIS A 204 3.00 2.95 -23.64
CA HIS A 204 2.74 3.95 -24.69
C HIS A 204 2.47 5.36 -24.14
N LEU A 205 2.12 5.47 -22.85
CA LEU A 205 1.91 6.74 -22.13
C LEU A 205 3.14 7.17 -21.32
N CYS A 206 4.14 6.30 -21.17
CA CYS A 206 5.24 6.50 -20.24
C CYS A 206 6.32 7.44 -20.80
N ALA A 207 6.39 8.66 -20.27
CA ALA A 207 7.35 9.65 -20.71
C ALA A 207 8.81 9.26 -20.41
N ALA A 208 9.09 8.58 -19.29
CA ALA A 208 10.44 8.12 -19.00
C ALA A 208 10.89 6.97 -19.92
N ARG A 209 9.97 6.11 -20.38
CA ARG A 209 10.28 5.11 -21.41
C ARG A 209 10.62 5.80 -22.74
N ALA A 210 9.81 6.75 -23.16
CA ALA A 210 10.03 7.50 -24.39
C ALA A 210 11.36 8.27 -24.38
N ALA A 211 11.74 8.81 -23.21
CA ALA A 211 12.99 9.55 -23.02
C ALA A 211 14.21 8.65 -22.71
N GLY A 212 14.04 7.36 -22.48
CA GLY A 212 15.13 6.45 -22.09
C GLY A 212 15.63 6.64 -20.63
N THR A 213 14.90 7.35 -19.79
CA THR A 213 15.33 7.76 -18.43
C THR A 213 14.76 6.89 -17.30
N ALA A 214 14.05 5.81 -17.64
CA ALA A 214 13.32 5.00 -16.64
C ALA A 214 14.20 4.44 -15.51
N LEU A 215 15.49 4.19 -15.77
CA LEU A 215 16.46 3.71 -14.77
C LEU A 215 16.93 4.80 -13.81
N GLU A 216 16.81 6.06 -14.17
CA GLU A 216 17.21 7.21 -13.33
C GLU A 216 16.13 7.59 -12.29
N LEU A 217 14.93 7.01 -12.43
CA LEU A 217 13.76 7.37 -11.63
C LEU A 217 13.23 6.19 -10.79
N PRO A 218 12.67 6.46 -9.62
CA PRO A 218 12.48 7.78 -8.98
C PRO A 218 13.77 8.30 -8.36
N ARG A 219 13.93 9.61 -8.27
CA ARG A 219 15.00 10.22 -7.49
C ARG A 219 14.61 10.32 -6.02
N LYS A 220 15.62 10.26 -5.15
CA LYS A 220 15.49 10.49 -3.71
C LYS A 220 16.34 11.70 -3.34
N ALA A 221 15.90 12.47 -2.34
CA ALA A 221 16.74 13.52 -1.78
C ALA A 221 18.05 12.90 -1.25
N ALA A 222 19.14 13.60 -1.43
CA ALA A 222 20.41 13.21 -0.81
C ALA A 222 20.21 13.14 0.71
N PRO A 223 20.77 12.11 1.39
CA PRO A 223 20.77 12.10 2.84
C PRO A 223 21.43 13.39 3.35
N LEU A 224 20.79 14.05 4.32
CA LEU A 224 21.40 15.19 5.01
C LEU A 224 22.71 14.69 5.59
N SER A 225 23.84 15.21 5.08
CA SER A 225 25.13 14.99 5.68
C SER A 225 25.10 15.64 7.07
N LEU A 226 25.06 14.83 8.12
CA LEU A 226 25.36 15.30 9.46
C LEU A 226 26.85 15.63 9.47
N ILE A 227 27.19 16.87 9.10
CA ILE A 227 28.49 17.44 9.43
C ILE A 227 28.45 17.57 10.96
N HIS A 228 29.16 16.70 11.63
CA HIS A 228 29.45 16.86 13.05
C HIS A 228 30.31 18.11 13.18
N ILE A 229 29.70 19.17 13.71
CA ILE A 229 30.42 20.30 14.28
C ILE A 229 30.93 19.91 15.66
#